data_3d959a4d0d48bb9efb545ede9ea16c92
#
_entry.id   3d959a4d0d48bb9efb545ede9ea16c92
#
_cell.length_a   1.000
_cell.length_b   1.000
_cell.length_c   1.000
_cell.angle_alpha   90.00
_cell.angle_beta   90.00
_cell.angle_gamma   90.00
#
_symmetry.space_group_name_H-M   'P 1'
#
loop_
_entity.id
_entity.type
_entity.pdbx_description
1 polymer ?
#
loop_
_entity_poly.entity_id
_entity_poly.type
_entity_poly.pdbx_seq_one_letter_code
_entity_poly.pdbx_strand_id
1 'polypeptide(L)'
;MEEKGKFVQLTPEALLEDAIGLINRAQDKNIYLRILGALAVFIHSGHCPQYREYFFRLGRLGEGMPIFTDLDMMGYSRQSPEVRKFLEKEAGFKPDLYINSLPWNAISRNIFHKEGAYDVDVFYDRLNFSHPVEFGRIPGKGRLELD
;
A
#
# COMPACT_ATOMS: atom_id res chain seq x y z
N MET A 1 -13.22 24.18 18.24
CA MET A 1 -11.84 23.69 18.08
C MET A 1 -11.93 22.22 17.77
N GLU A 2 -11.82 21.89 16.51
CA GLU A 2 -11.69 20.48 16.13
C GLU A 2 -10.29 20.03 16.55
N GLU A 3 -10.22 19.09 17.48
CA GLU A 3 -9.00 18.36 17.76
C GLU A 3 -8.64 17.62 16.47
N LYS A 4 -7.62 18.12 15.77
CA LYS A 4 -6.96 17.37 14.72
C LYS A 4 -6.52 16.05 15.33
N GLY A 5 -7.15 14.96 14.90
CA GLY A 5 -6.88 13.62 15.38
C GLY A 5 -5.37 13.37 15.43
N LYS A 6 -4.89 12.91 16.56
CA LYS A 6 -3.51 12.47 16.72
C LYS A 6 -3.25 11.40 15.68
N PHE A 7 -2.43 11.71 14.68
CA PHE A 7 -1.86 10.67 13.84
C PHE A 7 -1.10 9.72 14.75
N VAL A 8 -1.60 8.50 14.87
CA VAL A 8 -0.85 7.44 15.53
C VAL A 8 0.33 7.15 14.62
N GLN A 9 1.53 7.56 15.04
CA GLN A 9 2.76 7.25 14.30
C GLN A 9 3.03 5.76 14.46
N LEU A 10 2.67 4.99 13.45
CA LEU A 10 3.17 3.62 13.35
C LEU A 10 4.66 3.64 13.06
N THR A 11 5.41 2.84 13.81
CA THR A 11 6.81 2.62 13.48
C THR A 11 6.90 1.90 12.12
N PRO A 12 8.01 2.07 11.38
CA PRO A 12 8.20 1.33 10.12
C PRO A 12 8.07 -0.19 10.29
N GLU A 13 8.55 -0.73 11.40
CA GLU A 13 8.45 -2.15 11.74
C GLU A 13 7.00 -2.59 11.96
N ALA A 14 6.21 -1.79 12.66
CA ALA A 14 4.79 -2.08 12.89
C ALA A 14 3.99 -2.02 11.60
N LEU A 15 4.26 -1.05 10.73
CA LEU A 15 3.62 -0.97 9.42
C LEU A 15 4.01 -2.16 8.53
N LEU A 16 5.27 -2.57 8.55
CA LEU A 16 5.75 -3.72 7.81
C LEU A 16 5.07 -5.01 8.29
N GLU A 17 4.98 -5.23 9.58
CA GLU A 17 4.32 -6.39 10.16
C GLU A 17 2.84 -6.45 9.77
N ASP A 18 2.13 -5.34 9.86
CA ASP A 18 0.74 -5.21 9.42
C ASP A 18 0.57 -5.48 7.92
N ALA A 19 1.44 -4.93 7.09
CA ALA A 19 1.40 -5.12 5.64
C ALA A 19 1.62 -6.58 5.26
N ILE A 20 2.59 -7.25 5.87
CA ILE A 20 2.84 -8.68 5.66
C ILE A 20 1.63 -9.50 6.13
N GLY A 21 1.05 -9.17 7.27
CA GLY A 21 -0.16 -9.82 7.76
C GLY A 21 -1.35 -9.68 6.82
N LEU A 22 -1.56 -8.49 6.24
CA LEU A 22 -2.60 -8.26 5.23
C LEU A 22 -2.39 -9.12 3.98
N ILE A 23 -1.17 -9.13 3.46
CA ILE A 23 -0.81 -9.90 2.26
C ILE A 23 -1.03 -11.39 2.48
N ASN A 24 -0.57 -11.92 3.60
CA ASN A 24 -0.72 -13.34 3.92
C ASN A 24 -2.20 -13.75 4.06
N ARG A 25 -3.00 -12.94 4.76
CA ARG A 25 -4.45 -13.19 4.89
C ARG A 25 -5.18 -13.11 3.55
N ALA A 26 -4.78 -12.18 2.69
CA ALA A 26 -5.32 -12.07 1.34
C ALA A 26 -4.94 -13.30 0.50
N GLN A 27 -3.68 -13.73 0.57
CA GLN A 27 -3.19 -14.88 -0.17
C GLN A 27 -3.87 -16.19 0.24
N ASP A 28 -4.19 -16.37 1.52
CA ASP A 28 -4.99 -17.51 2.01
C ASP A 28 -6.37 -17.60 1.34
N LYS A 29 -6.86 -16.49 0.82
CA LYS A 29 -8.12 -16.38 0.05
C LYS A 29 -7.91 -16.32 -1.45
N ASN A 30 -6.70 -16.61 -1.93
CA ASN A 30 -6.29 -16.47 -3.33
C ASN A 30 -6.40 -15.05 -3.87
N ILE A 31 -6.31 -14.04 -3.02
CA ILE A 31 -6.22 -12.63 -3.40
C ILE A 31 -4.74 -12.23 -3.38
N TYR A 32 -4.22 -11.77 -4.50
CA TYR A 32 -2.81 -11.41 -4.64
C TYR A 32 -2.62 -9.91 -4.49
N LEU A 33 -1.98 -9.52 -3.38
CA LEU A 33 -1.52 -8.17 -3.12
C LEU A 33 -0.01 -8.18 -2.90
N ARG A 34 0.67 -7.14 -3.36
CA ARG A 34 2.11 -6.97 -3.18
C ARG A 34 2.41 -5.54 -2.78
N ILE A 35 3.43 -5.38 -1.93
CA ILE A 35 3.85 -4.07 -1.43
C ILE A 35 4.58 -3.31 -2.54
N LEU A 36 4.25 -2.03 -2.67
CA LEU A 36 4.91 -1.07 -3.54
C LEU A 36 5.49 0.08 -2.74
N GLY A 37 6.10 1.02 -3.44
CA GLY A 37 6.48 2.33 -2.93
C GLY A 37 7.58 2.29 -1.87
N ALA A 38 7.50 3.23 -0.93
CA ALA A 38 8.55 3.44 0.06
C ALA A 38 8.79 2.23 0.97
N LEU A 39 7.73 1.51 1.35
CA LEU A 39 7.87 0.33 2.19
C LEU A 39 8.57 -0.82 1.44
N ALA A 40 8.29 -0.99 0.15
CA ALA A 40 9.00 -1.96 -0.69
C ALA A 40 10.50 -1.63 -0.77
N VAL A 41 10.83 -0.36 -0.98
CA VAL A 41 12.23 0.10 -0.97
C VAL A 41 12.89 -0.18 0.39
N PHE A 42 12.19 0.06 1.47
CA PHE A 42 12.68 -0.25 2.82
C PHE A 42 12.99 -1.74 2.99
N ILE A 43 12.09 -2.62 2.56
CA ILE A 43 12.28 -4.07 2.63
C ILE A 43 13.52 -4.49 1.84
N HIS A 44 13.59 -4.09 0.56
CA HIS A 44 14.65 -4.50 -0.35
C HIS A 44 16.00 -3.84 -0.07
N SER A 45 16.05 -2.78 0.72
CA SER A 45 17.30 -2.13 1.15
C SER A 45 17.93 -2.72 2.41
N GLY A 46 17.42 -3.84 2.92
CA GLY A 46 17.90 -4.49 4.14
C GLY A 46 19.37 -4.91 4.12
N HIS A 47 19.92 -5.14 2.94
CA HIS A 47 21.34 -5.43 2.75
C HIS A 47 22.24 -4.19 2.75
N CYS A 48 21.67 -2.99 2.83
CA CYS A 48 22.36 -1.71 2.85
C CYS A 48 21.97 -0.90 4.09
N PRO A 49 22.34 -1.33 5.31
CA PRO A 49 21.86 -0.69 6.55
C PRO A 49 22.28 0.78 6.67
N GLN A 50 23.41 1.18 6.10
CA GLN A 50 23.88 2.58 6.07
C GLN A 50 22.89 3.49 5.32
N TYR A 51 22.26 3.03 4.27
CA TYR A 51 21.27 3.81 3.51
C TYR A 51 19.95 3.92 4.27
N ARG A 52 19.55 2.88 5.00
CA ARG A 52 18.41 2.93 5.90
C ARG A 52 18.61 3.96 7.00
N GLU A 53 19.78 3.97 7.65
CA GLU A 53 20.13 4.94 8.67
C GLU A 53 20.08 6.37 8.13
N TYR A 54 20.62 6.59 6.94
CA TYR A 54 20.55 7.88 6.25
C TYR A 54 19.11 8.32 5.98
N PHE A 55 18.30 7.41 5.46
CA PHE A 55 16.89 7.64 5.15
C PHE A 55 16.09 8.05 6.41
N PHE A 56 16.32 7.37 7.52
CA PHE A 56 15.67 7.71 8.79
C PHE A 56 16.15 9.05 9.36
N ARG A 57 17.43 9.33 9.27
CA ARG A 57 18.03 10.57 9.80
C ARG A 57 17.62 11.82 9.03
N LEU A 58 17.57 11.74 7.71
CA LEU A 58 17.16 12.87 6.87
C LEU A 58 15.66 13.13 6.91
N GLY A 59 14.86 12.10 7.16
CA GLY A 59 13.42 12.18 7.14
C GLY A 59 12.88 12.37 5.74
N ARG A 60 12.07 11.44 5.25
CA ARG A 60 11.48 11.50 3.89
C ARG A 60 10.55 12.70 3.69
N LEU A 61 9.83 13.09 4.74
CA LEU A 61 8.84 14.18 4.73
C LEU A 61 9.28 15.37 5.58
N GLY A 62 10.53 15.40 6.00
CA GLY A 62 11.09 16.42 6.87
C GLY A 62 11.45 15.88 8.26
N GLU A 63 12.27 16.64 8.98
CA GLU A 63 12.73 16.29 10.32
C GLU A 63 11.54 16.15 11.27
N GLY A 64 11.48 15.07 12.03
CA GLY A 64 10.40 14.80 13.00
C GLY A 64 9.07 14.34 12.38
N MET A 65 8.97 14.23 11.04
CA MET A 65 7.78 13.73 10.35
C MET A 65 7.83 12.19 10.22
N PRO A 66 6.66 11.51 10.15
CA PRO A 66 6.64 10.09 9.93
C PRO A 66 7.27 9.73 8.58
N ILE A 67 7.98 8.61 8.54
CA ILE A 67 8.66 8.14 7.32
C ILE A 67 7.66 7.50 6.36
N PHE A 68 6.69 6.75 6.90
CA PHE A 68 5.62 6.12 6.14
C PHE A 68 4.27 6.66 6.62
N THR A 69 3.45 7.09 5.69
CA THR A 69 2.11 7.63 5.95
C THR A 69 1.01 6.72 5.42
N ASP A 70 1.33 5.93 4.44
CA ASP A 70 0.41 5.09 3.69
C ASP A 70 1.10 3.80 3.23
N LEU A 71 0.29 2.84 2.88
CA LEU A 71 0.71 1.56 2.35
C LEU A 71 0.28 1.46 0.90
N ASP A 72 1.25 1.53 0.00
CA ASP A 72 1.02 1.32 -1.42
C ASP A 72 1.07 -0.17 -1.75
N MET A 73 0.05 -0.64 -2.43
CA MET A 73 -0.05 -2.04 -2.88
C MET A 73 -0.36 -2.13 -4.36
N MET A 74 0.10 -3.20 -4.97
CA MET A 74 -0.31 -3.64 -6.29
C MET A 74 -1.28 -4.80 -6.16
N GLY A 75 -2.33 -4.79 -6.95
CA GLY A 75 -3.28 -5.88 -7.12
C GLY A 75 -3.63 -6.09 -8.59
N TYR A 76 -4.50 -7.05 -8.85
CA TYR A 76 -5.00 -7.32 -10.20
C TYR A 76 -6.46 -6.88 -10.33
N SER A 77 -6.79 -6.16 -11.40
CA SER A 77 -8.14 -5.65 -11.64
C SER A 77 -9.19 -6.77 -11.67
N ARG A 78 -8.80 -7.95 -12.09
CA ARG A 78 -9.66 -9.15 -12.07
C ARG A 78 -10.12 -9.53 -10.67
N GLN A 79 -9.35 -9.17 -9.65
CA GLN A 79 -9.64 -9.45 -8.25
C GLN A 79 -10.10 -8.20 -7.48
N SER A 80 -10.36 -7.09 -8.17
CA SER A 80 -10.72 -5.85 -7.49
C SER A 80 -11.98 -5.95 -6.60
N PRO A 81 -13.04 -6.69 -6.97
CA PRO A 81 -14.18 -6.91 -6.08
C PRO A 81 -13.79 -7.64 -4.78
N GLU A 82 -12.96 -8.68 -4.90
CA GLU A 82 -12.47 -9.47 -3.77
C GLU A 82 -11.52 -8.66 -2.89
N VAL A 83 -10.64 -7.85 -3.49
CA VAL A 83 -9.74 -6.94 -2.78
C VAL A 83 -10.55 -5.94 -1.94
N ARG A 84 -11.55 -5.30 -2.54
CA ARG A 84 -12.43 -4.37 -1.82
C ARG A 84 -13.15 -5.05 -0.68
N LYS A 85 -13.77 -6.18 -0.92
CA LYS A 85 -14.46 -6.95 0.12
C LYS A 85 -13.52 -7.34 1.27
N PHE A 86 -12.34 -7.79 0.95
CA PHE A 86 -11.33 -8.15 1.95
C PHE A 86 -10.92 -6.96 2.82
N LEU A 87 -10.55 -5.84 2.20
CA LEU A 87 -10.11 -4.65 2.93
C LEU A 87 -11.24 -4.04 3.76
N GLU A 88 -12.46 -3.98 3.24
CA GLU A 88 -13.60 -3.38 3.92
C GLU A 88 -14.17 -4.27 5.04
N LYS A 89 -14.36 -5.55 4.77
CA LYS A 89 -15.08 -6.46 5.68
C LYS A 89 -14.19 -7.21 6.66
N GLU A 90 -12.97 -7.51 6.27
CA GLU A 90 -12.08 -8.34 7.09
C GLU A 90 -10.91 -7.54 7.69
N ALA A 91 -10.37 -6.59 6.96
CA ALA A 91 -9.26 -5.76 7.44
C ALA A 91 -9.71 -4.47 8.14
N GLY A 92 -10.99 -4.10 8.04
CA GLY A 92 -11.58 -2.97 8.76
C GLY A 92 -11.28 -1.60 8.15
N PHE A 93 -10.95 -1.54 6.88
CA PHE A 93 -10.76 -0.29 6.15
C PHE A 93 -12.08 0.24 5.59
N LYS A 94 -12.15 1.56 5.41
CA LYS A 94 -13.27 2.23 4.74
C LYS A 94 -12.81 2.75 3.38
N PRO A 95 -13.57 2.51 2.29
CA PRO A 95 -13.22 3.02 0.98
C PRO A 95 -13.40 4.54 0.92
N ASP A 96 -12.50 5.22 0.21
CA ASP A 96 -12.71 6.60 -0.20
C ASP A 96 -13.69 6.62 -1.38
N LEU A 97 -14.96 6.83 -1.09
CA LEU A 97 -16.02 6.76 -2.10
C LEU A 97 -15.87 7.82 -3.18
N TYR A 98 -15.40 9.01 -2.83
CA TYR A 98 -15.20 10.08 -3.79
C TYR A 98 -14.06 9.77 -4.75
N ILE A 99 -12.86 9.52 -4.22
CA ILE A 99 -11.67 9.25 -5.05
C ILE A 99 -11.86 8.00 -5.89
N ASN A 100 -12.44 6.94 -5.32
CA ASN A 100 -12.64 5.67 -6.00
C ASN A 100 -13.72 5.74 -7.10
N SER A 101 -14.62 6.73 -7.05
CA SER A 101 -15.64 6.93 -8.07
C SER A 101 -15.17 7.74 -9.28
N LEU A 102 -14.02 8.40 -9.18
CA LEU A 102 -13.50 9.19 -10.30
C LEU A 102 -13.21 8.28 -11.50
N PRO A 103 -13.59 8.68 -12.73
CA PRO A 103 -13.51 7.80 -13.90
C PRO A 103 -12.13 7.22 -14.18
N TRP A 104 -11.07 8.00 -13.90
CA TRP A 104 -9.68 7.56 -14.08
C TRP A 104 -9.17 6.64 -12.97
N ASN A 105 -9.88 6.55 -11.85
CA ASN A 105 -9.50 5.70 -10.71
C ASN A 105 -10.35 4.44 -10.59
N ALA A 106 -11.58 4.45 -11.08
CA ALA A 106 -12.58 3.42 -10.79
C ALA A 106 -12.11 1.97 -11.02
N ILE A 107 -11.22 1.75 -12.00
CA ILE A 107 -10.69 0.43 -12.35
C ILE A 107 -9.17 0.32 -12.19
N SER A 108 -8.47 1.42 -11.95
CA SER A 108 -7.01 1.45 -11.92
C SER A 108 -6.42 1.68 -10.54
N ARG A 109 -7.22 2.24 -9.61
CA ARG A 109 -6.75 2.62 -8.28
C ARG A 109 -7.89 2.72 -7.29
N ASN A 110 -7.73 2.13 -6.11
CA ASN A 110 -8.65 2.31 -4.99
C ASN A 110 -7.91 2.73 -3.73
N ILE A 111 -8.46 3.70 -3.01
CA ILE A 111 -7.95 4.18 -1.74
C ILE A 111 -8.88 3.76 -0.62
N PHE A 112 -8.28 3.33 0.49
CA PHE A 112 -8.98 2.91 1.70
C PHE A 112 -8.36 3.59 2.92
N HIS A 113 -9.18 3.94 3.88
CA HIS A 113 -8.79 4.61 5.11
C HIS A 113 -9.10 3.75 6.33
N LYS A 114 -8.23 3.82 7.31
CA LYS A 114 -8.47 3.23 8.63
C LYS A 114 -8.11 4.24 9.70
N GLU A 115 -9.11 4.68 10.44
CA GLU A 115 -8.95 5.67 11.50
C GLU A 115 -7.94 5.18 12.56
N GLY A 116 -7.02 6.06 12.94
CA GLY A 116 -5.99 5.74 13.92
C GLY A 116 -4.89 4.79 13.43
N ALA A 117 -4.85 4.46 12.14
CA ALA A 117 -3.84 3.59 11.55
C ALA A 117 -3.18 4.25 10.33
N TYR A 118 -3.46 3.78 9.14
CA TYR A 118 -2.85 4.26 7.90
C TYR A 118 -3.82 4.10 6.72
N ASP A 119 -3.53 4.78 5.64
CA ASP A 119 -4.25 4.61 4.39
C ASP A 119 -3.62 3.51 3.55
N VAL A 120 -4.46 2.82 2.78
CA VAL A 120 -4.03 1.83 1.78
C VAL A 120 -4.41 2.34 0.40
N ASP A 121 -3.44 2.35 -0.50
CA ASP A 121 -3.61 2.72 -1.90
C ASP A 121 -3.31 1.49 -2.77
N VAL A 122 -4.33 0.97 -3.44
CA VAL A 122 -4.19 -0.21 -4.29
C VAL A 122 -4.21 0.19 -5.75
N PHE A 123 -3.13 -0.10 -6.45
CA PHE A 123 -3.00 0.07 -7.89
C PHE A 123 -3.23 -1.27 -8.60
N TYR A 124 -4.03 -1.26 -9.66
CA TYR A 124 -4.37 -2.48 -10.39
C TYR A 124 -3.66 -2.54 -11.73
N ASP A 125 -3.05 -3.68 -12.02
CA ASP A 125 -2.42 -4.08 -13.28
C ASP A 125 -1.20 -3.25 -13.70
N ARG A 126 -1.16 -1.95 -13.37
CA ARG A 126 -0.11 -1.03 -13.78
C ARG A 126 -0.04 0.22 -12.90
N LEU A 127 1.10 0.89 -12.96
CA LEU A 127 1.27 2.24 -12.45
C LEU A 127 1.29 3.22 -13.64
N ASN A 128 0.52 4.30 -13.54
CA ASN A 128 0.50 5.38 -14.51
C ASN A 128 1.27 6.59 -13.97
N PHE A 129 2.54 6.65 -14.26
CA PHE A 129 3.41 7.81 -14.00
C PHE A 129 3.60 8.64 -15.28
N SER A 130 4.81 9.12 -15.52
CA SER A 130 5.18 9.74 -16.80
C SER A 130 5.09 8.76 -17.98
N HIS A 131 5.19 7.48 -17.71
CA HIS A 131 4.95 6.36 -18.61
C HIS A 131 4.34 5.19 -17.82
N PRO A 132 3.56 4.32 -18.46
CA PRO A 132 2.96 3.20 -17.77
C PRO A 132 4.02 2.14 -17.39
N VAL A 133 3.94 1.64 -16.15
CA VAL A 133 4.69 0.47 -15.69
C VAL A 133 3.68 -0.64 -15.48
N GLU A 134 3.70 -1.63 -16.36
CA GLU A 134 2.73 -2.73 -16.33
C GLU A 134 3.24 -3.90 -15.49
N PHE A 135 2.39 -4.38 -14.58
CA PHE A 135 2.64 -5.58 -13.78
C PHE A 135 2.13 -6.85 -14.44
N GLY A 136 1.21 -6.69 -15.39
CA GLY A 136 0.42 -7.76 -15.97
C GLY A 136 -0.96 -7.83 -15.35
N ARG A 137 -1.80 -8.68 -15.93
CA ARG A 137 -3.23 -8.84 -15.53
C ARG A 137 -3.53 -10.18 -14.88
N ILE A 138 -2.57 -11.09 -14.94
CA ILE A 138 -2.72 -12.46 -14.43
C ILE A 138 -1.58 -12.71 -13.45
N PRO A 139 -1.89 -13.10 -12.20
CA PRO A 139 -0.89 -13.42 -11.20
C PRO A 139 0.13 -14.46 -11.71
N GLY A 140 1.41 -14.21 -11.47
CA GLY A 140 2.49 -15.10 -11.88
C GLY A 140 2.81 -15.15 -13.38
N LYS A 141 2.13 -14.34 -14.20
CA LYS A 141 2.36 -14.25 -15.66
C LYS A 141 2.73 -12.85 -16.13
N GLY A 142 3.19 -12.01 -15.26
CA GLY A 142 3.62 -10.65 -15.55
C GLY A 142 5.14 -10.50 -15.51
N ARG A 143 5.58 -9.25 -15.57
CA ARG A 143 7.01 -8.89 -15.45
C ARG A 143 7.53 -8.94 -14.01
N LEU A 144 6.64 -8.96 -13.02
CA LEU A 144 7.00 -9.05 -11.62
C LEU A 144 6.98 -10.50 -11.18
N GLU A 145 8.09 -10.93 -10.63
CA GLU A 145 8.13 -12.17 -9.88
C GLU A 145 7.35 -11.98 -8.58
N LEU A 146 6.54 -12.95 -8.26
CA LEU A 146 5.78 -12.99 -7.02
C LEU A 146 6.59 -13.79 -6.01
N ASP A 147 7.48 -13.11 -5.32
CA ASP A 147 8.26 -13.71 -4.23
C ASP A 147 7.40 -13.92 -2.97
#